data_9111146a2291b519a0cfbe5e44720288
#
_entry.id   9111146a2291b519a0cfbe5e44720288
#
_cell.length_a   1.000
_cell.length_b   1.000
_cell.length_c   1.000
_cell.angle_alpha   90.00
_cell.angle_beta   90.00
_cell.angle_gamma   90.00
#
_symmetry.space_group_name_H-M   'P 1'
#
loop_
_entity.id
_entity.type
_entity.pdbx_description
1 polymer ?
#
loop_
_entity_poly.entity_id
_entity_poly.type
_entity_poly.pdbx_seq_one_letter_code
_entity_poly.pdbx_strand_id
1 'polypeptide(L)'
;HIYNDVVDAARIIGMPLVNIHQPCDEYMRKKILDKINAGNHDLVLDVVKSIEDIPEFRNADTRIKVAHGSSKNKFGRWVLVIAAGTNGGFPIAKAYFEHKISTVIYLHIDYNDLRKMYEENLKGNLIVLGHLAGDSIGLNALADRLEDKGVETIRLGIIPPN
;
A
#
# COMPACT_ATOMS: atom_id res chain seq x y z
N HIS A 1 16.91 11.54 -4.16
CA HIS A 1 17.99 10.63 -4.52
C HIS A 1 17.65 9.96 -5.83
N ILE A 2 18.55 10.08 -6.80
CA ILE A 2 18.49 9.31 -8.04
C ILE A 2 19.44 8.14 -7.84
N TYR A 3 18.88 6.95 -7.72
CA TYR A 3 19.69 5.72 -7.63
C TYR A 3 20.01 5.26 -9.04
N ASN A 4 21.20 5.62 -9.53
CA ASN A 4 21.65 5.24 -10.87
C ASN A 4 22.33 3.87 -10.91
N ASP A 5 22.70 3.34 -9.76
CA ASP A 5 23.54 2.13 -9.65
C ASP A 5 22.93 0.94 -10.40
N VAL A 6 21.62 0.71 -10.25
CA VAL A 6 20.92 -0.40 -10.92
C VAL A 6 20.85 -0.18 -12.43
N VAL A 7 20.62 1.07 -12.85
CA VAL A 7 20.55 1.44 -14.28
C VAL A 7 21.93 1.29 -14.93
N ASP A 8 22.96 1.73 -14.25
CA ASP A 8 24.33 1.64 -14.76
C ASP A 8 24.83 0.19 -14.79
N ALA A 9 24.52 -0.61 -13.75
CA ALA A 9 24.81 -2.04 -13.76
C ALA A 9 24.11 -2.75 -14.92
N ALA A 10 22.82 -2.52 -15.12
CA ALA A 10 22.07 -3.10 -16.23
C ALA A 10 22.69 -2.73 -17.59
N ARG A 11 23.11 -1.46 -17.76
CA ARG A 11 23.76 -0.99 -18.98
C ARG A 11 25.11 -1.70 -19.22
N ILE A 12 25.94 -1.87 -18.17
CA ILE A 12 27.25 -2.52 -18.27
C ILE A 12 27.10 -3.98 -18.69
N ILE A 13 26.11 -4.70 -18.18
CA ILE A 13 25.88 -6.11 -18.51
C ILE A 13 24.96 -6.32 -19.72
N GLY A 14 24.57 -5.23 -20.40
CA GLY A 14 23.71 -5.30 -21.60
C GLY A 14 22.29 -5.77 -21.33
N MET A 15 21.79 -5.62 -20.09
CA MET A 15 20.44 -6.02 -19.71
C MET A 15 19.46 -4.85 -19.86
N PRO A 16 18.34 -5.01 -20.60
CA PRO A 16 17.31 -3.98 -20.65
C PRO A 16 16.66 -3.79 -19.27
N LEU A 17 16.46 -2.55 -18.89
CA LEU A 17 15.80 -2.16 -17.64
C LEU A 17 14.59 -1.27 -17.93
N VAL A 18 13.45 -1.61 -17.34
CA VAL A 18 12.20 -0.85 -17.44
C VAL A 18 11.71 -0.47 -16.05
N ASN A 19 11.34 0.80 -15.88
CA ASN A 19 10.67 1.24 -14.65
C ASN A 19 9.17 0.90 -14.72
N ILE A 20 8.71 0.09 -13.78
CA ILE A 20 7.32 -0.35 -13.66
C ILE A 20 6.63 0.16 -12.38
N HIS A 21 7.30 0.98 -11.58
CA HIS A 21 6.82 1.41 -10.27
C HIS A 21 5.43 2.06 -10.35
N GLN A 22 5.31 3.19 -11.06
CA GLN A 22 4.05 3.93 -11.11
C GLN A 22 2.86 3.14 -11.67
N PRO A 23 2.96 2.42 -12.80
CA PRO A 23 1.83 1.61 -13.28
C PRO A 23 1.42 0.51 -12.33
N CYS A 24 2.36 -0.13 -11.62
CA CYS A 24 2.04 -1.15 -10.63
C CYS A 24 1.37 -0.55 -9.38
N ASP A 25 1.87 0.59 -8.89
CA ASP A 25 1.28 1.31 -7.77
C ASP A 25 -0.15 1.77 -8.07
N GLU A 26 -0.38 2.32 -9.26
CA GLU A 26 -1.72 2.78 -9.64
C GLU A 26 -2.70 1.62 -9.80
N TYR A 27 -2.25 0.48 -10.31
CA TYR A 27 -3.07 -0.73 -10.37
C TYR A 27 -3.45 -1.21 -8.97
N MET A 28 -2.46 -1.31 -8.06
CA MET A 28 -2.67 -1.65 -6.66
C MET A 28 -3.65 -0.68 -6.00
N ARG A 29 -3.39 0.63 -6.13
CA ARG A 29 -4.25 1.69 -5.56
C ARG A 29 -5.69 1.53 -6.02
N LYS A 30 -5.90 1.34 -7.32
CA LYS A 30 -7.23 1.15 -7.90
C LYS A 30 -7.91 -0.09 -7.33
N LYS A 31 -7.22 -1.23 -7.26
CA LYS A 31 -7.77 -2.49 -6.73
C LYS A 31 -8.22 -2.35 -5.27
N ILE A 32 -7.41 -1.65 -4.44
CA ILE A 32 -7.76 -1.38 -3.05
C ILE A 32 -8.96 -0.43 -2.95
N LEU A 33 -8.98 0.66 -3.74
CA LEU A 33 -10.10 1.61 -3.79
C LEU A 33 -11.39 0.94 -4.21
N ASP A 34 -11.36 0.14 -5.27
CA ASP A 34 -12.54 -0.58 -5.77
C ASP A 34 -13.08 -1.53 -4.67
N LYS A 35 -12.18 -2.22 -3.94
CA LYS A 35 -12.56 -3.11 -2.84
C LYS A 35 -13.22 -2.36 -1.68
N ILE A 36 -12.67 -1.21 -1.28
CA ILE A 36 -13.25 -0.38 -0.22
C ILE A 36 -14.61 0.19 -0.67
N ASN A 37 -14.69 0.72 -1.88
CA ASN A 37 -15.91 1.35 -2.40
C ASN A 37 -17.05 0.36 -2.66
N ALA A 38 -16.74 -0.91 -2.88
CA ALA A 38 -17.75 -1.95 -3.08
C ALA A 38 -18.44 -2.40 -1.77
N GLY A 39 -17.87 -2.08 -0.62
CA GLY A 39 -18.40 -2.45 0.69
C GLY A 39 -19.08 -1.30 1.41
N ASN A 40 -19.88 -1.64 2.43
CA ASN A 40 -20.36 -0.69 3.43
C ASN A 40 -19.55 -0.89 4.72
N HIS A 41 -18.82 0.14 5.14
CA HIS A 41 -17.88 0.06 6.25
C HIS A 41 -18.21 1.11 7.30
N ASP A 42 -18.83 0.68 8.42
CA ASP A 42 -19.11 1.56 9.53
C ASP A 42 -17.90 1.74 10.46
N LEU A 43 -17.19 0.66 10.70
CA LEU A 43 -16.02 0.63 11.58
C LEU A 43 -14.72 0.45 10.82
N VAL A 44 -13.62 0.87 11.42
CA VAL A 44 -12.27 0.61 10.91
C VAL A 44 -12.02 -0.88 10.71
N LEU A 45 -12.54 -1.74 11.60
CA LEU A 45 -12.43 -3.18 11.48
C LEU A 45 -13.06 -3.73 10.19
N ASP A 46 -14.18 -3.16 9.76
CA ASP A 46 -14.90 -3.65 8.58
C ASP A 46 -14.06 -3.45 7.31
N VAL A 47 -13.45 -2.28 7.18
CA VAL A 47 -12.58 -2.01 6.03
C VAL A 47 -11.29 -2.83 6.07
N VAL A 48 -10.70 -3.05 7.25
CA VAL A 48 -9.54 -3.93 7.40
C VAL A 48 -9.86 -5.33 6.89
N LYS A 49 -10.96 -5.93 7.35
CA LYS A 49 -11.41 -7.25 6.88
C LYS A 49 -11.67 -7.27 5.38
N SER A 50 -12.31 -6.22 4.86
CA SER A 50 -12.58 -6.13 3.43
C SER A 50 -11.28 -6.12 2.60
N ILE A 51 -10.26 -5.37 3.02
CA ILE A 51 -8.98 -5.34 2.31
C ILE A 51 -8.22 -6.67 2.48
N GLU A 52 -8.29 -7.31 3.64
CA GLU A 52 -7.69 -8.64 3.89
C GLU A 52 -8.25 -9.74 2.99
N ASP A 53 -9.43 -9.58 2.41
CA ASP A 53 -9.95 -10.52 1.39
C ASP A 53 -9.19 -10.46 0.06
N ILE A 54 -8.42 -9.41 -0.21
CA ILE A 54 -7.54 -9.35 -1.38
C ILE A 54 -6.47 -10.43 -1.20
N PRO A 55 -6.27 -11.33 -2.19
CA PRO A 55 -5.43 -12.51 -2.01
C PRO A 55 -4.03 -12.21 -1.51
N GLU A 56 -3.37 -11.19 -2.03
CA GLU A 56 -2.01 -10.83 -1.66
C GLU A 56 -1.92 -10.39 -0.18
N PHE A 57 -2.93 -9.70 0.35
CA PHE A 57 -2.97 -9.36 1.78
C PHE A 57 -3.33 -10.58 2.63
N ARG A 58 -4.24 -11.42 2.17
CA ARG A 58 -4.64 -12.65 2.88
C ARG A 58 -3.48 -13.63 3.00
N ASN A 59 -2.67 -13.77 1.95
CA ASN A 59 -1.56 -14.72 1.88
C ASN A 59 -0.25 -14.19 2.49
N ALA A 60 -0.22 -12.90 2.88
CA ALA A 60 0.95 -12.31 3.52
C ALA A 60 1.16 -12.84 4.94
N ASP A 61 2.42 -13.02 5.33
CA ASP A 61 2.78 -13.34 6.72
C ASP A 61 2.46 -12.19 7.68
N THR A 62 2.58 -10.95 7.19
CA THR A 62 2.23 -9.75 7.95
C THR A 62 0.75 -9.42 7.76
N ARG A 63 0.09 -9.01 8.86
CA ARG A 63 -1.32 -8.61 8.83
C ARG A 63 -1.46 -7.09 8.74
N ILE A 64 -2.57 -6.65 8.16
CA ILE A 64 -2.98 -5.25 8.21
C ILE A 64 -3.11 -4.79 9.66
N LYS A 65 -2.59 -3.61 9.98
CA LYS A 65 -2.58 -3.09 11.35
C LYS A 65 -3.30 -1.75 11.44
N VAL A 66 -4.11 -1.59 12.47
CA VAL A 66 -4.53 -0.27 12.94
C VAL A 66 -3.41 0.27 13.81
N ALA A 67 -2.50 1.03 13.19
CA ALA A 67 -1.28 1.50 13.83
C ALA A 67 -1.51 2.68 14.77
N HIS A 68 -2.56 3.48 14.53
CA HIS A 68 -3.00 4.57 15.41
C HIS A 68 -4.54 4.60 15.46
N GLY A 69 -5.13 5.00 16.58
CA GLY A 69 -6.57 4.95 16.80
C GLY A 69 -7.05 3.57 17.25
N SER A 70 -8.22 3.12 16.77
CA SER A 70 -8.81 1.85 17.17
C SER A 70 -9.63 1.21 16.05
N SER A 71 -9.58 -0.11 15.97
CA SER A 71 -10.43 -0.90 15.06
C SER A 71 -11.93 -0.75 15.32
N LYS A 72 -12.31 -0.34 16.54
CA LYS A 72 -13.70 -0.10 16.96
C LYS A 72 -14.19 1.31 16.65
N ASN A 73 -13.32 2.20 16.18
CA ASN A 73 -13.71 3.55 15.81
C ASN A 73 -14.51 3.53 14.50
N LYS A 74 -15.32 4.57 14.29
CA LYS A 74 -15.99 4.81 13.01
C LYS A 74 -14.93 4.99 11.91
N PHE A 75 -15.18 4.38 10.76
CA PHE A 75 -14.32 4.53 9.58
C PHE A 75 -14.41 5.97 9.04
N GLY A 76 -15.60 6.50 8.88
CA GLY A 76 -15.86 7.89 8.55
C GLY A 76 -15.28 8.34 7.21
N ARG A 77 -14.90 9.62 7.12
CA ARG A 77 -14.20 10.14 5.94
C ARG A 77 -12.77 9.60 5.89
N TRP A 78 -12.37 9.11 4.76
CA TRP A 78 -11.09 8.41 4.65
C TRP A 78 -10.29 8.81 3.41
N VAL A 79 -9.00 8.48 3.41
CA VAL A 79 -8.10 8.65 2.28
C VAL A 79 -7.13 7.48 2.22
N LEU A 80 -6.86 7.02 0.99
CA LEU A 80 -5.82 6.06 0.68
C LEU A 80 -4.63 6.80 0.10
N VAL A 81 -3.53 6.81 0.83
CA VAL A 81 -2.28 7.46 0.43
C VAL A 81 -1.28 6.39 0.06
N ILE A 82 -1.34 5.99 -1.19
CA ILE A 82 -0.37 5.16 -1.86
C ILE A 82 0.15 6.00 -3.01
N ALA A 83 1.36 6.49 -2.88
CA ALA A 83 1.94 7.33 -3.90
C ALA A 83 3.40 6.94 -4.10
N ALA A 84 3.77 6.74 -5.35
CA ALA A 84 5.14 6.53 -5.73
C ALA A 84 6.03 7.64 -5.15
N GLY A 85 7.02 7.25 -4.36
CA GLY A 85 8.01 8.16 -3.81
C GLY A 85 7.57 8.96 -2.58
N THR A 86 6.41 8.66 -1.98
CA THR A 86 6.03 9.26 -0.69
C THR A 86 5.75 8.19 0.36
N ASN A 87 6.23 8.43 1.57
CA ASN A 87 5.93 7.56 2.70
C ASN A 87 4.63 7.94 3.42
N GLY A 88 3.94 9.00 2.97
CA GLY A 88 2.91 9.64 3.75
C GLY A 88 3.49 10.27 5.03
N GLY A 89 3.74 9.44 6.04
CA GLY A 89 4.37 9.85 7.29
C GLY A 89 3.50 10.71 8.19
N PHE A 90 4.09 11.17 9.30
CA PHE A 90 3.43 11.99 10.29
C PHE A 90 2.85 13.31 9.73
N PRO A 91 3.58 14.12 8.93
CA PRO A 91 3.08 15.42 8.48
C PRO A 91 1.81 15.29 7.63
N ILE A 92 1.75 14.28 6.77
CA ILE A 92 0.61 14.04 5.89
C ILE A 92 -0.59 13.54 6.68
N ALA A 93 -0.40 12.57 7.58
CA ALA A 93 -1.47 12.09 8.45
C ALA A 93 -2.06 13.22 9.32
N LYS A 94 -1.18 14.05 9.91
CA LYS A 94 -1.58 15.22 10.70
C LYS A 94 -2.44 16.17 9.89
N ALA A 95 -2.00 16.55 8.69
CA ALA A 95 -2.75 17.43 7.82
C ALA A 95 -4.15 16.89 7.48
N TYR A 96 -4.26 15.59 7.17
CA TYR A 96 -5.56 14.97 6.91
C TYR A 96 -6.47 14.98 8.14
N PHE A 97 -5.96 14.64 9.32
CA PHE A 97 -6.76 14.65 10.55
C PHE A 97 -7.23 16.05 10.94
N GLU A 98 -6.38 17.07 10.80
CA GLU A 98 -6.74 18.48 10.99
C GLU A 98 -7.85 18.92 10.02
N HIS A 99 -7.92 18.34 8.82
CA HIS A 99 -8.97 18.57 7.84
C HIS A 99 -10.17 17.60 7.96
N LYS A 100 -10.35 17.00 9.15
CA LYS A 100 -11.51 16.15 9.49
C LYS A 100 -11.61 14.87 8.64
N ILE A 101 -10.51 14.35 8.17
CA ILE A 101 -10.41 12.97 7.70
C ILE A 101 -10.33 12.07 8.92
N SER A 102 -11.21 11.09 9.00
CA SER A 102 -11.30 10.19 10.17
C SER A 102 -10.28 9.06 10.09
N THR A 103 -9.97 8.59 8.87
CA THR A 103 -9.10 7.43 8.65
C THR A 103 -8.16 7.68 7.49
N VAL A 104 -6.89 7.45 7.73
CA VAL A 104 -5.82 7.47 6.73
C VAL A 104 -5.32 6.05 6.55
N ILE A 105 -5.09 5.65 5.30
CA ILE A 105 -4.62 4.31 4.94
C ILE A 105 -3.29 4.45 4.21
N TYR A 106 -2.25 3.81 4.75
CA TYR A 106 -0.88 3.78 4.22
C TYR A 106 -0.44 2.36 3.89
N LEU A 107 0.59 2.19 3.06
CA LEU A 107 1.30 0.91 2.92
C LEU A 107 2.20 0.64 4.12
N HIS A 108 2.94 1.65 4.57
CA HIS A 108 3.83 1.58 5.72
C HIS A 108 3.94 2.94 6.41
N ILE A 109 4.51 2.96 7.61
CA ILE A 109 4.89 4.17 8.34
C ILE A 109 6.20 3.93 9.06
N ASP A 110 7.05 4.95 9.12
CA ASP A 110 8.26 4.94 9.93
C ASP A 110 7.91 4.98 11.44
N TYR A 111 8.74 4.31 12.24
CA TYR A 111 8.52 4.24 13.68
C TYR A 111 8.53 5.61 14.36
N ASN A 112 9.44 6.51 13.94
CA ASN A 112 9.52 7.86 14.53
C ASN A 112 8.28 8.69 14.18
N ASP A 113 7.75 8.55 12.97
CA ASP A 113 6.53 9.22 12.56
C ASP A 113 5.31 8.70 13.33
N LEU A 114 5.22 7.39 13.51
CA LEU A 114 4.17 6.81 14.35
C LEU A 114 4.27 7.28 15.80
N ARG A 115 5.48 7.33 16.36
CA ARG A 115 5.71 7.85 17.72
C ARG A 115 5.24 9.30 17.87
N LYS A 116 5.56 10.17 16.90
CA LYS A 116 5.08 11.57 16.89
C LYS A 116 3.56 11.67 16.88
N MET A 117 2.86 10.78 16.17
CA MET A 117 1.40 10.76 16.19
C MET A 117 0.84 10.52 17.59
N TYR A 118 1.49 9.66 18.38
CA TYR A 118 1.11 9.40 19.78
C TYR A 118 1.49 10.58 20.69
N GLU A 119 2.69 11.12 20.55
CA GLU A 119 3.18 12.26 21.36
C GLU A 119 2.30 13.49 21.17
N GLU A 120 1.85 13.78 19.95
CA GLU A 120 0.92 14.88 19.66
C GLU A 120 -0.56 14.51 19.88
N ASN A 121 -0.85 13.29 20.30
CA ASN A 121 -2.21 12.82 20.58
C ASN A 121 -3.19 13.10 19.42
N LEU A 122 -2.76 12.83 18.20
CA LEU A 122 -3.57 13.04 17.00
C LEU A 122 -4.91 12.30 17.09
N LYS A 123 -5.96 12.92 16.59
CA LYS A 123 -7.30 12.33 16.58
C LYS A 123 -7.63 11.80 15.20
N GLY A 124 -7.68 10.48 15.06
CA GLY A 124 -7.96 9.79 13.81
C GLY A 124 -7.50 8.34 13.86
N ASN A 125 -7.64 7.64 12.76
CA ASN A 125 -7.21 6.26 12.62
C ASN A 125 -6.18 6.16 11.50
N LEU A 126 -5.10 5.45 11.74
CA LEU A 126 -4.12 5.07 10.73
C LEU A 126 -4.15 3.56 10.53
N ILE A 127 -4.47 3.13 9.32
CA ILE A 127 -4.37 1.74 8.89
C ILE A 127 -3.08 1.60 8.07
N VAL A 128 -2.28 0.58 8.37
CA VAL A 128 -1.06 0.22 7.64
C VAL A 128 -1.26 -1.15 7.01
N LEU A 129 -1.21 -1.19 5.68
CA LEU A 129 -1.58 -2.37 4.90
C LEU A 129 -0.46 -3.41 4.81
N GLY A 130 0.78 -2.98 4.69
CA GLY A 130 1.94 -3.82 4.40
C GLY A 130 2.46 -3.61 2.97
N HIS A 131 3.72 -3.24 2.84
CA HIS A 131 4.30 -2.77 1.58
C HIS A 131 4.42 -3.92 0.57
N LEU A 132 5.04 -5.05 0.99
CA LEU A 132 5.25 -6.18 0.10
C LEU A 132 3.93 -6.74 -0.47
N ALA A 133 2.90 -6.88 0.36
CA ALA A 133 1.60 -7.36 -0.09
C ALA A 133 0.95 -6.38 -1.08
N GLY A 134 1.07 -5.09 -0.82
CA GLY A 134 0.60 -4.05 -1.73
C GLY A 134 1.28 -4.11 -3.10
N ASP A 135 2.61 -4.06 -3.14
CA ASP A 135 3.38 -4.11 -4.37
C ASP A 135 3.12 -5.38 -5.18
N SER A 136 2.93 -6.52 -4.48
CA SER A 136 2.64 -7.79 -5.12
C SER A 136 1.37 -7.77 -5.98
N ILE A 137 0.38 -6.95 -5.63
CA ILE A 137 -0.85 -6.78 -6.42
C ILE A 137 -0.51 -6.26 -7.83
N GLY A 138 0.27 -5.21 -7.91
CA GLY A 138 0.66 -4.61 -9.18
C GLY A 138 1.61 -5.49 -9.99
N LEU A 139 2.56 -6.13 -9.30
CA LEU A 139 3.56 -7.01 -9.92
C LEU A 139 2.93 -8.29 -10.47
N ASN A 140 2.00 -8.92 -9.74
CA ASN A 140 1.25 -10.07 -10.24
C ASN A 140 0.45 -9.70 -11.49
N ALA A 141 -0.27 -8.57 -11.47
CA ALA A 141 -1.03 -8.12 -12.62
C ALA A 141 -0.15 -7.83 -13.86
N LEU A 142 1.06 -7.32 -13.65
CA LEU A 142 2.02 -7.13 -14.74
C LEU A 142 2.49 -8.49 -15.28
N ALA A 143 2.87 -9.41 -14.40
CA ALA A 143 3.31 -10.75 -14.79
C ALA A 143 2.24 -11.49 -15.59
N ASP A 144 0.98 -11.48 -15.11
CA ASP A 144 -0.16 -12.06 -15.83
C ASP A 144 -0.29 -11.48 -17.26
N ARG A 145 -0.16 -10.17 -17.42
CA ARG A 145 -0.24 -9.51 -18.73
C ARG A 145 0.92 -9.85 -19.66
N LEU A 146 2.11 -10.08 -19.11
CA LEU A 146 3.26 -10.55 -19.89
C LEU A 146 3.07 -11.99 -20.35
N GLU A 147 2.58 -12.85 -19.46
CA GLU A 147 2.25 -14.25 -19.77
C GLU A 147 1.16 -14.34 -20.85
N ASP A 148 0.11 -13.51 -20.79
CA ASP A 148 -0.93 -13.39 -21.81
C ASP A 148 -0.36 -12.99 -23.21
N LYS A 149 0.82 -12.37 -23.22
CA LYS A 149 1.57 -12.01 -24.45
C LYS A 149 2.60 -13.05 -24.85
N GLY A 150 2.65 -14.18 -24.17
CA GLY A 150 3.60 -15.26 -24.46
C GLY A 150 5.00 -15.05 -23.89
N VAL A 151 5.16 -14.12 -22.93
CA VAL A 151 6.43 -13.91 -22.23
C VAL A 151 6.44 -14.77 -20.97
N GLU A 152 7.38 -15.68 -20.86
CA GLU A 152 7.57 -16.46 -19.64
C GLU A 152 8.02 -15.55 -18.49
N THR A 153 7.39 -15.67 -17.33
CA THR A 153 7.73 -14.89 -16.14
C THR A 153 8.10 -15.79 -14.96
N ILE A 154 9.04 -15.31 -14.14
CA ILE A 154 9.45 -15.95 -12.89
C ILE A 154 9.17 -14.97 -11.76
N ARG A 155 8.23 -15.30 -10.89
CA ARG A 155 7.77 -14.43 -9.77
C ARG A 155 8.58 -14.73 -8.52
N LEU A 156 9.64 -13.94 -8.29
CA LEU A 156 10.49 -14.08 -7.12
C LEU A 156 10.30 -12.93 -6.14
N GLY A 157 10.13 -13.28 -4.85
CA GLY A 157 10.04 -12.29 -3.77
C GLY A 157 8.74 -11.48 -3.74
N ILE A 158 7.69 -11.95 -4.40
CA ILE A 158 6.34 -11.38 -4.34
C ILE A 158 5.36 -12.39 -3.76
N ILE A 159 4.26 -11.91 -3.21
CA ILE A 159 3.20 -12.76 -2.64
C ILE A 159 2.26 -13.20 -3.76
N PRO A 160 2.09 -14.50 -3.99
CA PRO A 160 1.18 -14.98 -5.03
C PRO A 160 -0.28 -14.74 -4.63
N PRO A 161 -1.20 -14.56 -5.62
CA PRO A 161 -2.62 -14.40 -5.35
C PRO A 161 -3.33 -15.73 -4.99
N ASN A 162 -2.70 -16.88 -5.29
CA ASN A 162 -3.24 -18.24 -5.09
C ASN A 162 -2.47 -19.00 -4.02
#